data_506a1f497827d1621d21562b10a6b3d7
#
_entry.id   506a1f497827d1621d21562b10a6b3d7
#
_cell.length_a   1.000
_cell.length_b   1.000
_cell.length_c   1.000
_cell.angle_alpha   90.00
_cell.angle_beta   90.00
_cell.angle_gamma   90.00
#
_symmetry.space_group_name_H-M   'P 1'
#
loop_
_entity.id
_entity.type
_entity.pdbx_description
1 polymer ?
#
loop_
_entity_poly.entity_id
_entity_poly.type
_entity_poly.pdbx_seq_one_letter_code
_entity_poly.pdbx_strand_id
1 'polypeptide(L)'
;KLKAEKILQDRLFAREAEGKVTIKWNHRLDEVLGDAMGVTGMRIAATDGDGTEDIELHGVFIAIGHKPNTGIFEGHLDMAGGYIKVRGGFEGQATETSIPGVFACGDVMDHIYRQACTSAGTGCMAALDAERFIDAEA
;
A
#
# COMPACT_ATOMS: atom_id res chain seq x y z
N LYS A 1 13.96 6.55 -12.75
CA LYS A 1 14.21 7.44 -11.59
C LYS A 1 13.48 6.91 -10.37
N LEU A 2 14.16 6.79 -9.23
CA LEU A 2 13.56 6.41 -7.96
C LEU A 2 12.59 7.50 -7.47
N LYS A 3 11.49 7.08 -6.84
CA LYS A 3 10.45 7.99 -6.29
C LYS A 3 10.54 8.14 -4.76
N ALA A 4 11.42 7.36 -4.11
CA ALA A 4 11.61 7.41 -2.67
C ALA A 4 12.15 8.78 -2.20
N GLU A 5 12.01 9.07 -0.91
CA GLU A 5 12.61 10.23 -0.26
C GLU A 5 14.13 10.26 -0.47
N LYS A 6 14.69 11.46 -0.62
CA LYS A 6 16.11 11.62 -0.97
C LYS A 6 17.06 10.90 -0.01
N ILE A 7 16.79 10.95 1.28
CA ILE A 7 17.62 10.27 2.29
C ILE A 7 17.64 8.74 2.10
N LEU A 8 16.53 8.15 1.63
CA LEU A 8 16.45 6.72 1.33
C LEU A 8 17.20 6.38 0.04
N GLN A 9 17.14 7.26 -0.96
CA GLN A 9 17.94 7.10 -2.19
C GLN A 9 19.42 7.17 -1.88
N ASP A 10 19.87 8.15 -1.08
CA ASP A 10 21.27 8.32 -0.70
C ASP A 10 21.79 7.09 0.05
N ARG A 11 20.98 6.53 0.98
CA ARG A 11 21.32 5.27 1.68
C ARG A 11 21.40 4.08 0.74
N LEU A 12 20.50 3.98 -0.23
CA LEU A 12 20.52 2.90 -1.21
C LEU A 12 21.78 2.95 -2.07
N PHE A 13 22.13 4.12 -2.60
CA PHE A 13 23.35 4.30 -3.40
C PHE A 13 24.62 4.07 -2.58
N ALA A 14 24.64 4.43 -1.30
CA ALA A 14 25.75 4.10 -0.44
C ALA A 14 25.92 2.58 -0.29
N ARG A 15 24.83 1.82 -0.14
CA ARG A 15 24.87 0.35 -0.09
C ARG A 15 25.26 -0.29 -1.42
N GLU A 16 24.87 0.32 -2.52
CA GLU A 16 25.32 -0.11 -3.86
C GLU A 16 26.82 0.08 -4.01
N ALA A 17 27.36 1.25 -3.60
CA ALA A 17 28.80 1.52 -3.62
C ALA A 17 29.62 0.58 -2.72
N GLU A 18 29.04 0.07 -1.62
CA GLU A 18 29.60 -0.97 -0.75
C GLU A 18 29.52 -2.39 -1.35
N GLY A 19 28.89 -2.56 -2.50
CA GLY A 19 28.65 -3.87 -3.12
C GLY A 19 27.59 -4.74 -2.43
N LYS A 20 26.78 -4.15 -1.52
CA LYS A 20 25.74 -4.87 -0.77
C LYS A 20 24.39 -4.90 -1.48
N VAL A 21 24.21 -4.04 -2.47
CA VAL A 21 22.98 -3.90 -3.28
C VAL A 21 23.40 -3.81 -4.74
N THR A 22 22.61 -4.43 -5.61
CA THR A 22 22.71 -4.25 -7.06
C THR A 22 21.40 -3.66 -7.56
N ILE A 23 21.46 -2.52 -8.24
CA ILE A 23 20.27 -1.90 -8.83
C ILE A 23 20.17 -2.30 -10.31
N LYS A 24 19.11 -3.02 -10.65
CA LYS A 24 18.80 -3.37 -12.05
C LYS A 24 17.83 -2.34 -12.62
N TRP A 25 18.37 -1.37 -13.36
CA TRP A 25 17.58 -0.34 -14.03
C TRP A 25 16.87 -0.89 -15.28
N ASN A 26 15.70 -0.30 -15.61
CA ASN A 26 14.94 -0.66 -16.82
C ASN A 26 14.54 -2.15 -16.84
N HIS A 27 14.24 -2.71 -15.67
CA HIS A 27 13.72 -4.07 -15.57
C HIS A 27 12.41 -4.07 -14.79
N ARG A 28 11.60 -5.06 -15.05
CA ARG A 28 10.39 -5.41 -14.30
C ARG A 28 10.50 -6.85 -13.81
N LEU A 29 9.84 -7.15 -12.71
CA LEU A 29 9.63 -8.54 -12.30
C LEU A 29 8.74 -9.21 -13.36
N ASP A 30 9.17 -10.36 -13.86
CA ASP A 30 8.42 -11.18 -14.79
C ASP A 30 7.79 -12.37 -14.05
N GLU A 31 8.61 -13.14 -13.32
CA GLU A 31 8.16 -14.32 -12.59
C GLU A 31 8.95 -14.48 -11.28
N VAL A 32 8.28 -14.97 -10.24
CA VAL A 32 8.95 -15.45 -9.01
C VAL A 32 9.17 -16.94 -9.16
N LEU A 33 10.43 -17.37 -9.11
CA LEU A 33 10.82 -18.77 -9.28
C LEU A 33 10.87 -19.47 -7.92
N GLY A 34 10.45 -20.72 -7.88
CA GLY A 34 10.45 -21.50 -6.65
C GLY A 34 10.17 -22.97 -6.86
N ASP A 35 10.29 -23.72 -5.78
CA ASP A 35 10.00 -25.14 -5.70
C ASP A 35 9.14 -25.45 -4.46
N ALA A 36 9.03 -26.74 -4.10
CA ALA A 36 8.27 -27.17 -2.93
C ALA A 36 8.83 -26.64 -1.59
N MET A 37 10.07 -26.14 -1.57
CA MET A 37 10.74 -25.61 -0.39
C MET A 37 10.62 -24.07 -0.26
N GLY A 38 10.18 -23.39 -1.34
CA GLY A 38 9.96 -21.95 -1.34
C GLY A 38 10.56 -21.23 -2.55
N VAL A 39 10.84 -19.94 -2.37
CA VAL A 39 11.42 -19.09 -3.42
C VAL A 39 12.89 -19.44 -3.64
N THR A 40 13.25 -19.72 -4.89
CA THR A 40 14.64 -20.01 -5.31
C THR A 40 15.23 -18.88 -6.15
N GLY A 41 14.39 -18.00 -6.72
CA GLY A 41 14.85 -16.94 -7.58
C GLY A 41 13.73 -16.05 -8.09
N MET A 42 14.11 -15.17 -8.99
CA MET A 42 13.16 -14.38 -9.78
C MET A 42 13.65 -14.23 -11.21
N ARG A 43 12.72 -14.16 -12.15
CA ARG A 43 12.97 -13.72 -13.52
C ARG A 43 12.64 -12.25 -13.65
N ILE A 44 13.57 -11.48 -14.18
CA ILE A 44 13.34 -10.09 -14.55
C ILE A 44 13.39 -9.96 -16.07
N ALA A 45 12.58 -9.04 -16.61
CA ALA A 45 12.55 -8.72 -18.03
C ALA A 45 12.94 -7.27 -18.25
N ALA A 46 13.73 -7.00 -19.26
CA ALA A 46 14.05 -5.65 -19.70
C ALA A 46 12.77 -4.90 -20.12
N THR A 47 12.69 -3.60 -19.81
CA THR A 47 11.57 -2.73 -20.25
C THR A 47 11.85 -2.04 -21.59
N ASP A 48 13.08 -2.09 -22.06
CA ASP A 48 13.59 -1.45 -23.28
C ASP A 48 14.14 -2.46 -24.30
N GLY A 49 13.72 -3.72 -24.22
CA GLY A 49 14.15 -4.81 -25.10
C GLY A 49 13.50 -6.14 -24.74
N ASP A 50 13.96 -7.20 -25.38
CA ASP A 50 13.40 -8.56 -25.22
C ASP A 50 14.22 -9.46 -24.26
N GLY A 51 15.16 -8.88 -23.51
CA GLY A 51 16.05 -9.64 -22.60
C GLY A 51 15.35 -10.04 -21.31
N THR A 52 15.59 -11.30 -20.89
CA THR A 52 15.24 -11.80 -19.55
C THR A 52 16.48 -12.28 -18.83
N GLU A 53 16.50 -12.19 -17.50
CA GLU A 53 17.58 -12.66 -16.63
C GLU A 53 16.95 -13.36 -15.43
N ASP A 54 17.45 -14.56 -15.11
CA ASP A 54 17.09 -15.28 -13.88
C ASP A 54 18.12 -14.95 -12.80
N ILE A 55 17.64 -14.51 -11.64
CA ILE A 55 18.46 -14.15 -10.48
C ILE A 55 18.15 -15.10 -9.34
N GLU A 56 19.17 -15.77 -8.84
CA GLU A 56 19.08 -16.69 -7.70
C GLU A 56 18.95 -15.88 -6.40
N LEU A 57 17.91 -16.15 -5.59
CA LEU A 57 17.67 -15.47 -4.31
C LEU A 57 16.66 -16.25 -3.46
N HIS A 58 16.61 -15.92 -2.17
CA HIS A 58 15.80 -16.64 -1.17
C HIS A 58 14.47 -15.96 -0.83
N GLY A 59 14.19 -14.81 -1.41
CA GLY A 59 12.93 -14.10 -1.18
C GLY A 59 12.77 -12.90 -2.09
N VAL A 60 11.51 -12.53 -2.38
CA VAL A 60 11.14 -11.39 -3.23
C VAL A 60 10.16 -10.51 -2.48
N PHE A 61 10.46 -9.21 -2.40
CA PHE A 61 9.54 -8.19 -1.93
C PHE A 61 9.01 -7.38 -3.11
N ILE A 62 7.70 -7.35 -3.29
CA ILE A 62 7.04 -6.55 -4.33
C ILE A 62 6.55 -5.25 -3.70
N ALA A 63 7.21 -4.15 -4.00
CA ALA A 63 6.94 -2.83 -3.44
C ALA A 63 6.69 -1.78 -4.55
N ILE A 64 5.71 -2.06 -5.43
CA ILE A 64 5.43 -1.27 -6.64
C ILE A 64 4.24 -0.33 -6.50
N GLY A 65 3.66 -0.23 -5.31
CA GLY A 65 2.51 0.61 -4.99
C GLY A 65 1.46 -0.14 -4.19
N HIS A 66 0.34 0.53 -3.93
CA HIS A 66 -0.78 -0.01 -3.16
C HIS A 66 -2.04 0.04 -4.00
N LYS A 67 -2.84 -1.02 -3.89
CA LYS A 67 -4.21 -1.07 -4.36
C LYS A 67 -5.08 -1.46 -3.16
N PRO A 68 -6.03 -0.61 -2.74
CA PRO A 68 -6.89 -0.96 -1.62
C PRO A 68 -7.82 -2.12 -1.98
N ASN A 69 -8.08 -3.01 -1.03
CA ASN A 69 -8.97 -4.16 -1.21
C ASN A 69 -10.43 -3.77 -0.94
N THR A 70 -10.93 -2.82 -1.71
CA THR A 70 -12.23 -2.17 -1.53
C THR A 70 -13.27 -2.54 -2.58
N GLY A 71 -12.93 -3.44 -3.51
CA GLY A 71 -13.81 -3.84 -4.62
C GLY A 71 -15.18 -4.37 -4.17
N ILE A 72 -15.26 -4.97 -2.97
CA ILE A 72 -16.54 -5.45 -2.39
C ILE A 72 -17.51 -4.33 -2.02
N PHE A 73 -17.03 -3.08 -1.91
CA PHE A 73 -17.85 -1.91 -1.59
C PHE A 73 -18.22 -1.08 -2.82
N GLU A 74 -17.76 -1.48 -4.00
CA GLU A 74 -18.03 -0.79 -5.25
C GLU A 74 -19.54 -0.79 -5.54
N GLY A 75 -20.11 0.40 -5.80
CA GLY A 75 -21.55 0.58 -5.95
C GLY A 75 -22.37 0.61 -4.67
N HIS A 76 -21.76 0.40 -3.50
CA HIS A 76 -22.42 0.48 -2.19
C HIS A 76 -22.01 1.74 -1.42
N LEU A 77 -20.73 2.12 -1.46
CA LEU A 77 -20.20 3.29 -0.78
C LEU A 77 -19.66 4.31 -1.80
N ASP A 78 -19.66 5.58 -1.41
CA ASP A 78 -18.98 6.61 -2.18
C ASP A 78 -17.47 6.38 -2.16
N MET A 79 -16.88 6.31 -3.35
CA MET A 79 -15.45 5.99 -3.52
C MET A 79 -14.78 6.98 -4.48
N ALA A 80 -13.46 7.11 -4.35
CA ALA A 80 -12.63 7.87 -5.27
C ALA A 80 -11.29 7.16 -5.51
N GLY A 81 -10.97 6.82 -6.76
CA GLY A 81 -9.72 6.12 -7.11
C GLY A 81 -9.54 4.77 -6.42
N GLY A 82 -10.63 4.09 -6.08
CA GLY A 82 -10.63 2.82 -5.34
C GLY A 82 -10.60 2.97 -3.82
N TYR A 83 -10.55 4.18 -3.27
CA TYR A 83 -10.57 4.44 -1.83
C TYR A 83 -11.96 4.84 -1.37
N ILE A 84 -12.35 4.42 -0.16
CA ILE A 84 -13.62 4.79 0.45
C ILE A 84 -13.56 6.25 0.87
N LYS A 85 -14.55 7.04 0.48
CA LYS A 85 -14.70 8.42 0.93
C LYS A 85 -15.30 8.44 2.32
N VAL A 86 -14.73 9.26 3.18
CA VAL A 86 -15.25 9.55 4.52
C VAL A 86 -15.60 11.03 4.62
N ARG A 87 -16.44 11.35 5.57
CA ARG A 87 -16.92 12.71 5.82
C ARG A 87 -15.77 13.69 6.09
N GLY A 88 -14.80 13.28 6.92
CA GLY A 88 -13.72 14.13 7.38
C GLY A 88 -14.21 15.34 8.15
N GLY A 89 -13.29 16.24 8.51
CA GLY A 89 -13.60 17.59 8.95
C GLY A 89 -13.71 17.81 10.45
N PHE A 90 -14.24 18.98 10.80
CA PHE A 90 -14.20 19.56 12.13
C PHE A 90 -15.42 19.20 13.01
N GLU A 91 -16.51 18.73 12.39
CA GLU A 91 -17.81 18.58 13.06
C GLU A 91 -18.02 17.21 13.72
N GLY A 92 -16.97 16.37 13.81
CA GLY A 92 -17.06 14.98 14.30
C GLY A 92 -17.52 14.01 13.22
N GLN A 93 -17.63 12.70 13.59
CA GLN A 93 -17.95 11.62 12.67
C GLN A 93 -17.07 11.61 11.41
N ALA A 94 -15.80 11.94 11.60
CA ALA A 94 -14.84 12.16 10.52
C ALA A 94 -14.58 10.90 9.68
N THR A 95 -14.83 9.71 10.24
CA THR A 95 -14.65 8.41 9.58
C THR A 95 -15.93 7.83 8.99
N GLU A 96 -17.07 8.53 9.14
CA GLU A 96 -18.34 8.11 8.57
C GLU A 96 -18.30 8.10 7.04
N THR A 97 -18.84 7.06 6.44
CA THR A 97 -18.94 6.90 4.98
C THR A 97 -20.22 7.54 4.44
N SER A 98 -20.57 7.28 3.18
CA SER A 98 -21.84 7.70 2.58
C SER A 98 -23.07 7.01 3.18
N ILE A 99 -22.88 5.97 3.99
CA ILE A 99 -23.98 5.24 4.67
C ILE A 99 -23.86 5.48 6.17
N PRO A 100 -24.89 6.04 6.83
CA PRO A 100 -24.90 6.22 8.29
C PRO A 100 -24.64 4.92 9.03
N GLY A 101 -23.82 4.98 10.09
CA GLY A 101 -23.42 3.82 10.87
C GLY A 101 -22.33 2.93 10.23
N VAL A 102 -21.85 3.30 9.06
CA VAL A 102 -20.71 2.65 8.40
C VAL A 102 -19.50 3.58 8.39
N PHE A 103 -18.40 3.12 8.98
CA PHE A 103 -17.18 3.89 9.18
C PHE A 103 -16.02 3.24 8.43
N ALA A 104 -15.09 4.05 7.93
CA ALA A 104 -13.87 3.56 7.28
C ALA A 104 -12.63 4.20 7.90
N CYS A 105 -11.55 3.40 8.03
CA CYS A 105 -10.29 3.86 8.59
C CYS A 105 -9.10 3.14 7.93
N GLY A 106 -7.90 3.66 8.14
CA GLY A 106 -6.67 3.08 7.63
C GLY A 106 -6.50 3.23 6.12
N ASP A 107 -5.73 2.34 5.54
CA ASP A 107 -5.29 2.42 4.14
C ASP A 107 -6.45 2.39 3.13
N VAL A 108 -7.64 1.88 3.49
CA VAL A 108 -8.80 1.84 2.60
C VAL A 108 -9.40 3.23 2.32
N MET A 109 -9.14 4.21 3.19
CA MET A 109 -9.57 5.60 3.05
C MET A 109 -8.39 6.57 2.83
N ASP A 110 -7.17 6.20 3.23
CA ASP A 110 -5.99 7.06 3.15
C ASP A 110 -5.18 6.76 1.88
N HIS A 111 -5.43 7.52 0.82
CA HIS A 111 -4.69 7.41 -0.43
C HIS A 111 -3.39 8.23 -0.45
N ILE A 112 -3.12 9.02 0.61
CA ILE A 112 -2.00 9.98 0.66
C ILE A 112 -0.85 9.46 1.52
N TYR A 113 -1.10 9.21 2.80
CA TYR A 113 -0.05 8.92 3.79
C TYR A 113 0.25 7.43 3.89
N ARG A 114 -0.78 6.60 4.13
CA ARG A 114 -0.67 5.13 4.21
C ARG A 114 0.43 4.69 5.16
N GLN A 115 0.40 5.23 6.37
CA GLN A 115 1.34 4.91 7.42
C GLN A 115 0.66 4.18 8.58
N ALA A 116 1.38 3.30 9.25
CA ALA A 116 0.84 2.57 10.40
C ALA A 116 0.29 3.50 11.49
N CYS A 117 0.95 4.64 11.74
CA CYS A 117 0.50 5.61 12.72
C CYS A 117 -0.79 6.33 12.29
N THR A 118 -0.96 6.67 11.01
CA THR A 118 -2.21 7.28 10.51
C THR A 118 -3.34 6.27 10.53
N SER A 119 -3.08 5.00 10.19
CA SER A 119 -4.06 3.92 10.27
C SER A 119 -4.52 3.66 11.70
N ALA A 120 -3.61 3.65 12.67
CA ALA A 120 -3.95 3.52 14.09
C ALA A 120 -4.78 4.71 14.59
N GLY A 121 -4.42 5.94 14.19
CA GLY A 121 -5.15 7.16 14.54
C GLY A 121 -6.57 7.16 13.99
N THR A 122 -6.74 6.88 12.70
CA THR A 122 -8.07 6.80 12.08
C THR A 122 -8.88 5.62 12.59
N GLY A 123 -8.24 4.50 12.97
CA GLY A 123 -8.89 3.38 13.64
C GLY A 123 -9.47 3.75 14.99
N CYS A 124 -8.73 4.51 15.80
CA CYS A 124 -9.24 5.06 17.07
C CYS A 124 -10.43 6.01 16.82
N MET A 125 -10.33 6.89 15.81
CA MET A 125 -11.44 7.79 15.45
C MET A 125 -12.69 7.01 15.04
N ALA A 126 -12.55 5.97 14.21
CA ALA A 126 -13.67 5.15 13.76
C ALA A 126 -14.36 4.41 14.91
N ALA A 127 -13.60 3.93 15.89
CA ALA A 127 -14.16 3.31 17.08
C ALA A 127 -14.99 4.30 17.91
N LEU A 128 -14.49 5.53 18.11
CA LEU A 128 -15.20 6.59 18.84
C LEU A 128 -16.44 7.07 18.06
N ASP A 129 -16.35 7.19 16.75
CA ASP A 129 -17.49 7.57 15.92
C ASP A 129 -18.58 6.50 15.95
N ALA A 130 -18.21 5.20 15.92
CA ALA A 130 -19.14 4.09 16.04
C ALA A 130 -19.81 4.02 17.42
N GLU A 131 -19.07 4.23 18.51
CA GLU A 131 -19.61 4.32 19.87
C GLU A 131 -20.68 5.40 19.96
N ARG A 132 -20.36 6.63 19.52
CA ARG A 132 -21.30 7.75 19.53
C ARG A 132 -22.54 7.52 18.66
N PHE A 133 -22.37 6.83 17.54
CA PHE A 133 -23.50 6.48 16.68
C PHE A 133 -24.45 5.52 17.40
N ILE A 134 -23.92 4.48 18.06
CA ILE A 134 -24.71 3.52 18.81
C ILE A 134 -25.44 4.19 19.98
N ASP A 135 -24.73 5.06 20.72
CA ASP A 135 -25.32 5.78 21.86
C ASP A 135 -26.46 6.73 21.45
N ALA A 136 -26.38 7.28 20.23
CA ALA A 136 -27.42 8.18 19.70
C ALA A 136 -28.66 7.43 19.20
N GLU A 137 -28.54 6.14 18.87
CA GLU A 137 -29.65 5.27 18.42
C GLU A 137 -30.33 4.52 19.59
N ALA A 138 -29.74 4.52 20.80
CA ALA A 138 -30.24 3.84 21.99
C ALA A 138 -31.25 4.69 22.77
#